data_a9a8b090e73cc0a298ce1ebb671c1071
#
_entry.id   a9a8b090e73cc0a298ce1ebb671c1071
#
_cell.length_a   1.000
_cell.length_b   1.000
_cell.length_c   1.000
_cell.angle_alpha   90.00
_cell.angle_beta   90.00
_cell.angle_gamma   90.00
#
_symmetry.space_group_name_H-M   'P 1'
#
loop_
_entity.id
_entity.type
_entity.pdbx_description
1 polymer ?
#
loop_
_entity_poly.entity_id
_entity_poly.type
_entity_poly.pdbx_seq_one_letter_code
_entity_poly.pdbx_strand_id
1 'polypeptide(L)'
;MKKQKTTSQKRKTGAYCRNKGHRYETKIAQELRNLGFTDVVTSRSESKSMDDKKVDLVDRSGKLPCYIQLKNTVNTPQYHAIKKECPLKDKPFIVIWNKQVKKEKVFGSAGEVVIMDKNFFFFFLSK
;
A
#
# COMPACT_ATOMS: atom_id res chain seq x y z
N MET A 1 -34.60 2.06 -13.85
CA MET A 1 -33.44 2.74 -14.41
C MET A 1 -32.47 3.24 -13.36
N LYS A 2 -32.94 3.98 -12.35
CA LYS A 2 -32.08 4.40 -11.24
C LYS A 2 -31.45 3.21 -10.51
N LYS A 3 -32.20 2.10 -10.34
CA LYS A 3 -31.68 0.90 -9.72
C LYS A 3 -30.51 0.31 -10.50
N GLN A 4 -30.60 0.26 -11.82
CA GLN A 4 -29.53 -0.28 -12.65
C GLN A 4 -28.28 0.58 -12.55
N LYS A 5 -28.43 1.90 -12.59
CA LYS A 5 -27.29 2.81 -12.43
C LYS A 5 -26.62 2.62 -11.07
N THR A 6 -27.42 2.54 -10.01
CA THR A 6 -26.88 2.35 -8.66
C THR A 6 -26.12 1.03 -8.55
N THR A 7 -26.69 -0.06 -9.04
CA THR A 7 -26.05 -1.39 -9.01
C THR A 7 -24.77 -1.39 -9.84
N SER A 8 -24.83 -0.79 -11.04
CA SER A 8 -23.69 -0.66 -11.92
C SER A 8 -22.58 0.16 -11.27
N GLN A 9 -22.93 1.27 -10.62
CA GLN A 9 -21.98 2.11 -9.91
C GLN A 9 -21.32 1.36 -8.76
N LYS A 10 -22.07 0.58 -7.99
CA LYS A 10 -21.51 -0.23 -6.90
C LYS A 10 -20.51 -1.24 -7.43
N ARG A 11 -20.83 -1.94 -8.51
CA ARG A 11 -19.91 -2.92 -9.12
C ARG A 11 -18.68 -2.24 -9.67
N LYS A 12 -18.85 -1.10 -10.37
CA LYS A 12 -17.72 -0.31 -10.84
C LYS A 12 -16.85 0.14 -9.70
N THR A 13 -17.45 0.60 -8.60
CA THR A 13 -16.70 1.09 -7.45
C THR A 13 -15.84 -0.03 -6.85
N GLY A 14 -16.39 -1.23 -6.68
CA GLY A 14 -15.63 -2.37 -6.15
C GLY A 14 -14.49 -2.78 -7.06
N ALA A 15 -14.78 -2.97 -8.35
CA ALA A 15 -13.75 -3.33 -9.35
C ALA A 15 -12.72 -2.21 -9.51
N TYR A 16 -13.19 -0.96 -9.54
CA TYR A 16 -12.33 0.20 -9.65
C TYR A 16 -11.35 0.29 -8.49
N CYS A 17 -11.82 0.09 -7.26
CA CYS A 17 -10.97 0.15 -6.07
C CYS A 17 -9.91 -0.95 -6.09
N ARG A 18 -10.27 -2.17 -6.48
CA ARG A 18 -9.30 -3.26 -6.59
C ARG A 18 -8.23 -2.96 -7.64
N ASN A 19 -8.65 -2.53 -8.83
CA ASN A 19 -7.72 -2.22 -9.91
C ASN A 19 -6.82 -1.06 -9.56
N LYS A 20 -7.35 -0.05 -8.88
CA LYS A 20 -6.60 1.09 -8.41
C LYS A 20 -5.54 0.67 -7.39
N GLY A 21 -5.90 -0.21 -6.46
CA GLY A 21 -4.95 -0.77 -5.51
C GLY A 21 -3.85 -1.55 -6.20
N HIS A 22 -4.19 -2.40 -7.16
CA HIS A 22 -3.22 -3.18 -7.95
C HIS A 22 -2.25 -2.27 -8.70
N ARG A 23 -2.76 -1.23 -9.32
CA ARG A 23 -1.91 -0.28 -10.06
C ARG A 23 -0.95 0.45 -9.13
N TYR A 24 -1.44 0.83 -7.95
CA TYR A 24 -0.59 1.51 -6.97
C TYR A 24 0.51 0.60 -6.47
N GLU A 25 0.20 -0.66 -6.16
CA GLU A 25 1.19 -1.64 -5.74
C GLU A 25 2.26 -1.83 -6.80
N THR A 26 1.85 -1.96 -8.06
CA THR A 26 2.77 -2.12 -9.19
C THR A 26 3.65 -0.89 -9.35
N LYS A 27 3.07 0.29 -9.21
CA LYS A 27 3.81 1.56 -9.30
C LYS A 27 4.90 1.64 -8.23
N ILE A 28 4.56 1.37 -6.98
CA ILE A 28 5.53 1.47 -5.89
C ILE A 28 6.60 0.39 -5.99
N ALA A 29 6.22 -0.82 -6.38
CA ALA A 29 7.18 -1.89 -6.62
C ALA A 29 8.21 -1.46 -7.67
N GLN A 30 7.75 -0.83 -8.75
CA GLN A 30 8.66 -0.34 -9.79
C GLN A 30 9.58 0.76 -9.28
N GLU A 31 9.06 1.68 -8.47
CA GLU A 31 9.87 2.74 -7.87
C GLU A 31 10.96 2.16 -6.98
N LEU A 32 10.65 1.14 -6.19
CA LEU A 32 11.64 0.48 -5.34
C LEU A 32 12.70 -0.25 -6.17
N ARG A 33 12.28 -0.89 -7.26
CA ARG A 33 13.25 -1.53 -8.18
C ARG A 33 14.20 -0.50 -8.77
N ASN A 34 13.67 0.68 -9.11
CA ASN A 34 14.49 1.76 -9.66
C ASN A 34 15.47 2.32 -8.63
N LEU A 35 15.16 2.19 -7.33
CA LEU A 35 16.07 2.59 -6.27
C LEU A 35 17.18 1.57 -6.01
N GLY A 36 17.09 0.38 -6.61
CA GLY A 36 18.09 -0.66 -6.43
C GLY A 36 17.59 -1.94 -5.77
N PHE A 37 16.34 -1.95 -5.30
CA PHE A 37 15.71 -3.16 -4.75
C PHE A 37 15.10 -3.96 -5.90
N THR A 38 15.96 -4.53 -6.73
CA THR A 38 15.58 -5.09 -8.03
C THR A 38 14.67 -6.32 -7.94
N ASP A 39 14.62 -6.97 -6.78
CA ASP A 39 13.84 -8.20 -6.58
C ASP A 39 12.50 -7.95 -5.88
N VAL A 40 12.09 -6.68 -5.75
CA VAL A 40 10.80 -6.35 -5.15
C VAL A 40 9.68 -6.67 -6.12
N VAL A 41 8.68 -7.39 -5.62
CA VAL A 41 7.47 -7.76 -6.35
C VAL A 41 6.26 -7.53 -5.46
N THR A 42 5.07 -7.52 -6.05
CA THR A 42 3.85 -7.43 -5.25
C THR A 42 3.59 -8.78 -4.58
N SER A 43 3.14 -8.76 -3.31
CA SER A 43 2.83 -9.99 -2.59
C SER A 43 1.71 -10.78 -3.26
N ARG A 44 0.78 -10.07 -3.89
CA ARG A 44 -0.33 -10.69 -4.60
C ARG A 44 0.15 -11.63 -5.70
N SER A 45 1.21 -11.26 -6.42
CA SER A 45 1.72 -12.09 -7.51
C SER A 45 2.63 -13.22 -7.04
N GLU A 46 3.18 -13.11 -5.83
CA GLU A 46 4.22 -14.03 -5.36
C GLU A 46 3.81 -14.84 -4.14
N SER A 47 3.11 -14.23 -3.19
CA SER A 47 2.91 -14.85 -1.88
C SER A 47 1.60 -14.41 -1.24
N LYS A 48 0.59 -15.24 -1.41
CA LYS A 48 -0.68 -15.03 -0.72
C LYS A 48 -0.48 -14.96 0.79
N SER A 49 0.46 -15.72 1.33
CA SER A 49 0.78 -15.70 2.75
C SER A 49 1.19 -14.30 3.22
N MET A 50 2.04 -13.64 2.47
CA MET A 50 2.48 -12.27 2.82
C MET A 50 1.35 -11.27 2.65
N ASP A 51 0.55 -11.42 1.61
CA ASP A 51 -0.63 -10.56 1.39
C ASP A 51 -1.61 -10.68 2.57
N ASP A 52 -1.85 -11.90 3.05
CA ASP A 52 -2.72 -12.15 4.20
C ASP A 52 -2.16 -11.53 5.49
N LYS A 53 -0.84 -11.32 5.56
CA LYS A 53 -0.16 -10.70 6.71
C LYS A 53 -0.07 -9.17 6.58
N LYS A 54 -0.78 -8.59 5.63
CA LYS A 54 -0.82 -7.13 5.38
C LYS A 54 0.50 -6.57 4.86
N VAL A 55 1.28 -7.39 4.17
CA VAL A 55 2.51 -6.96 3.49
C VAL A 55 2.24 -6.98 2.00
N ASP A 56 2.22 -5.82 1.37
CA ASP A 56 1.86 -5.68 -0.04
C ASP A 56 3.02 -5.86 -1.01
N LEU A 57 4.23 -5.63 -0.54
CA LEU A 57 5.44 -5.74 -1.36
C LEU A 57 6.41 -6.69 -0.69
N VAL A 58 7.03 -7.54 -1.50
CA VAL A 58 7.97 -8.57 -1.03
C VAL A 58 9.27 -8.41 -1.80
N ASP A 59 10.40 -8.43 -1.08
CA ASP A 59 11.72 -8.45 -1.70
C ASP A 59 12.24 -9.88 -1.65
N ARG A 60 12.34 -10.53 -2.80
CA ARG A 60 12.82 -11.92 -2.89
C ARG A 60 14.24 -12.09 -2.37
N SER A 61 15.05 -11.04 -2.46
CA SER A 61 16.43 -11.08 -1.98
C SER A 61 16.56 -10.75 -0.49
N GLY A 62 15.48 -10.28 0.13
CA GLY A 62 15.47 -9.95 1.55
C GLY A 62 16.24 -8.70 1.94
N LYS A 63 16.60 -7.86 0.99
CA LYS A 63 17.38 -6.64 1.26
C LYS A 63 16.53 -5.49 1.77
N LEU A 64 15.25 -5.51 1.49
CA LEU A 64 14.34 -4.45 1.93
C LEU A 64 14.25 -4.47 3.47
N PRO A 65 14.54 -3.34 4.14
CA PRO A 65 14.69 -3.34 5.60
C PRO A 65 13.37 -3.22 6.38
N CYS A 66 12.24 -3.29 5.71
CA CYS A 66 10.93 -3.08 6.34
C CYS A 66 9.85 -3.84 5.61
N TYR A 67 8.72 -4.02 6.30
CA TYR A 67 7.49 -4.52 5.69
C TYR A 67 6.63 -3.33 5.26
N ILE A 68 6.08 -3.39 4.07
CA ILE A 68 5.37 -2.26 3.45
C ILE A 68 3.92 -2.63 3.19
N GLN A 69 3.01 -1.84 3.78
CA GLN A 69 1.59 -1.85 3.47
C GLN A 69 1.28 -0.57 2.68
N LEU A 70 0.51 -0.70 1.62
CA LEU A 70 0.15 0.43 0.77
C LEU A 70 -1.31 0.79 1.01
N LYS A 71 -1.60 2.07 1.10
CA LYS A 71 -2.95 2.59 1.23
C LYS A 71 -3.19 3.70 0.21
N ASN A 72 -4.31 3.61 -0.47
CA ASN A 72 -4.71 4.56 -1.51
C ASN A 72 -6.12 5.02 -1.18
N THR A 73 -6.25 5.89 -0.18
CA THR A 73 -7.52 6.22 0.46
C THR A 73 -7.67 7.71 0.72
N VAL A 74 -8.91 8.15 0.90
CA VAL A 74 -9.23 9.53 1.31
C VAL A 74 -8.88 9.75 2.79
N ASN A 75 -9.25 8.78 3.64
CA ASN A 75 -9.06 8.90 5.08
C ASN A 75 -7.68 8.43 5.48
N THR A 76 -7.11 9.09 6.49
CA THR A 76 -5.81 8.72 7.04
C THR A 76 -5.82 7.28 7.54
N PRO A 77 -4.85 6.47 7.14
CA PRO A 77 -4.73 5.10 7.66
C PRO A 77 -4.49 5.11 9.17
N GLN A 78 -5.09 4.14 9.85
CA GLN A 78 -4.88 3.95 11.27
C GLN A 78 -3.64 3.08 11.45
N TYR A 79 -2.49 3.70 11.49
CA TYR A 79 -1.19 3.02 11.44
C TYR A 79 -1.06 1.93 12.51
N HIS A 80 -1.38 2.25 13.77
CA HIS A 80 -1.21 1.30 14.86
C HIS A 80 -2.14 0.09 14.71
N ALA A 81 -3.36 0.32 14.25
CA ALA A 81 -4.32 -0.76 14.02
C ALA A 81 -3.86 -1.68 12.88
N ILE A 82 -3.36 -1.10 11.79
CA ILE A 82 -2.87 -1.84 10.64
C ILE A 82 -1.62 -2.64 11.03
N LYS A 83 -0.69 -2.00 11.71
CA LYS A 83 0.53 -2.65 12.18
C LYS A 83 0.22 -3.84 13.08
N LYS A 84 -0.79 -3.71 13.94
CA LYS A 84 -1.19 -4.77 14.86
C LYS A 84 -1.69 -6.01 14.12
N GLU A 85 -2.28 -5.84 12.94
CA GLU A 85 -2.77 -6.96 12.13
C GLU A 85 -1.64 -7.74 11.47
N CYS A 86 -0.45 -7.17 11.36
CA CYS A 86 0.69 -7.86 10.79
C CYS A 86 1.40 -8.67 11.88
N PRO A 87 1.45 -10.00 11.77
CA PRO A 87 2.09 -10.82 12.80
C PRO A 87 3.62 -10.80 12.74
N LEU A 88 4.18 -10.30 11.66
CA LEU A 88 5.63 -10.28 11.47
C LEU A 88 6.24 -9.13 12.27
N LYS A 89 7.24 -9.43 13.09
CA LYS A 89 7.85 -8.46 14.01
C LYS A 89 9.36 -8.33 13.87
N ASP A 90 9.95 -9.08 12.95
CA ASP A 90 11.41 -9.10 12.78
C ASP A 90 11.95 -7.89 12.01
N LYS A 91 11.08 -7.12 11.35
CA LYS A 91 11.44 -5.89 10.66
C LYS A 91 10.42 -4.81 10.99
N PRO A 92 10.81 -3.53 10.89
CA PRO A 92 9.84 -2.43 11.05
C PRO A 92 8.72 -2.51 10.01
N PHE A 93 7.54 -2.07 10.41
CA PHE A 93 6.36 -2.01 9.56
C PHE A 93 6.10 -0.56 9.19
N ILE A 94 5.93 -0.29 7.90
CA ILE A 94 5.61 1.06 7.42
C ILE A 94 4.38 1.01 6.53
N VAL A 95 3.69 2.16 6.47
CA VAL A 95 2.57 2.36 5.55
C VAL A 95 2.94 3.48 4.59
N ILE A 96 2.84 3.21 3.30
CA ILE A 96 2.94 4.26 2.28
C ILE A 96 1.51 4.62 1.91
N TRP A 97 1.15 5.86 2.12
CA TRP A 97 -0.21 6.35 1.92
C TRP A 97 -0.25 7.37 0.80
N ASN A 98 -0.98 7.04 -0.25
CA ASN A 98 -1.32 7.98 -1.29
C ASN A 98 -2.68 8.58 -0.93
N LYS A 99 -2.65 9.82 -0.41
CA LYS A 99 -3.89 10.48 0.02
C LYS A 99 -4.72 10.82 -1.20
N GLN A 100 -5.94 10.30 -1.22
CA GLN A 100 -6.88 10.58 -2.28
C GLN A 100 -7.76 11.76 -1.90
N VAL A 101 -8.01 12.63 -2.89
CA VAL A 101 -8.99 13.72 -2.75
C VAL A 101 -10.02 13.55 -3.84
N LYS A 102 -11.28 13.76 -3.50
CA LYS A 102 -12.37 13.69 -4.47
C LYS A 102 -12.49 15.05 -5.16
N LYS A 103 -12.36 15.05 -6.48
CA LYS A 103 -12.54 16.24 -7.31
C LYS A 103 -13.74 15.99 -8.22
N GLU A 104 -14.85 16.66 -7.94
CA GLU A 104 -16.08 16.52 -8.72
C GLU A 104 -16.44 15.08 -9.03
N LYS A 105 -16.00 14.54 -10.17
CA LYS A 105 -16.33 13.18 -10.63
C LYS A 105 -15.19 12.20 -10.54
N VAL A 106 -13.98 12.64 -10.16
CA VAL A 106 -12.80 11.78 -10.13
C VAL A 106 -12.04 11.95 -8.82
N PHE A 107 -11.26 10.94 -8.48
CA PHE A 107 -10.31 11.04 -7.38
C PHE A 107 -8.94 11.45 -7.93
N GLY A 108 -8.27 12.33 -7.21
CA GLY A 108 -6.91 12.69 -7.49
C GLY A 108 -6.04 12.45 -6.27
N SER A 109 -4.72 12.50 -6.47
CA SER A 109 -3.77 12.36 -5.37
C SER A 109 -3.46 13.72 -4.76
N ALA A 110 -3.48 13.80 -3.44
CA ALA A 110 -3.02 14.98 -2.71
C ALA A 110 -1.57 14.83 -2.25
N GLY A 111 -0.92 13.72 -2.59
CA GLY A 111 0.46 13.45 -2.24
C GLY A 111 0.63 12.09 -1.59
N GLU A 112 1.86 11.64 -1.59
CA GLU A 112 2.24 10.35 -1.01
C GLU A 112 3.13 10.58 0.19
N VAL A 113 2.87 9.88 1.29
CA VAL A 113 3.64 9.99 2.52
C VAL A 113 3.95 8.61 3.06
N VAL A 114 4.97 8.53 3.90
CA VAL A 114 5.32 7.31 4.61
C VAL A 114 4.98 7.51 6.08
N ILE A 115 4.24 6.56 6.64
CA ILE A 115 3.91 6.55 8.06
C ILE A 115 4.71 5.43 8.71
N MET A 116 5.51 5.77 9.70
CA MET A 116 6.38 4.79 10.35
C MET A 116 6.57 5.15 11.82
N ASP A 117 7.04 4.18 12.58
CA ASP A 117 7.41 4.38 13.97
C ASP A 117 8.59 5.36 14.06
N LYS A 118 8.55 6.26 15.05
CA LYS A 118 9.61 7.25 15.25
C LYS A 118 10.99 6.60 15.41
N ASN A 119 11.06 5.49 16.14
CA ASN A 119 12.33 4.82 16.37
C ASN A 119 12.92 4.27 15.08
N PHE A 120 12.09 3.79 14.18
CA PHE A 120 12.55 3.32 12.88
C PHE A 120 13.10 4.48 12.05
N PHE A 121 12.42 5.61 12.06
CA PHE A 121 12.87 6.80 11.35
C PHE A 121 14.25 7.25 11.88
N PHE A 122 14.40 7.27 13.20
CA PHE A 122 15.68 7.62 13.83
C PHE A 122 16.78 6.63 13.48
N PHE A 123 16.45 5.35 13.42
CA PHE A 123 17.39 4.33 12.98
C PHE A 123 17.87 4.61 11.54
N PHE A 124 16.97 5.01 10.66
CA PHE A 124 17.34 5.41 9.31
C PHE A 124 18.32 6.58 9.31
N LEU A 125 18.05 7.58 10.13
CA LEU A 125 18.91 8.76 10.20
C LEU A 125 20.31 8.45 10.74
N SER A 126 20.45 7.39 11.50
CA SER A 126 21.72 7.03 12.13
C SER A 126 22.65 6.22 11.21
N LYS A 127 22.20 5.88 10.03
CA LYS A 127 23.00 5.11 9.07
C LYS A 127 23.92 5.94 8.20
#